data_52befc79f729141c5e270eea5c6d5ccd
#
_entry.id   52befc79f729141c5e270eea5c6d5ccd
#
_cell.length_a   1.000
_cell.length_b   1.000
_cell.length_c   1.000
_cell.angle_alpha   90.00
_cell.angle_beta   90.00
_cell.angle_gamma   90.00
#
_symmetry.space_group_name_H-M   'P 1'
#
loop_
_entity.id
_entity.type
_entity.pdbx_description
1 polymer ?
#
loop_
_entity_poly.entity_id
_entity_poly.type
_entity_poly.pdbx_seq_one_letter_code
_entity_poly.pdbx_strand_id
1 'polypeptide(L)'
;FTGYKRSQLLATIQEAINCAASRRKDKESGQGSLFDLLGGGEQESFNSVQMPDIPEIDSSELLKMEKALLGFYVSGHPAEKYAHFFKAYSSMDALDIQEHGVADDGVIVGGLIKSVTRKISKKSNKPFAILQIEDLRGSVECMLFGKSYDDFKDLLIPETPIFVTGYIRRGDEENSPASISVKSLLSLESMIQTQTSQLHLHLF
;
A
#
# COMPACT_ATOMS: atom_id res chain seq x y z
N PHE A 1 7.58 1.26 26.13
CA PHE A 1 6.52 1.89 25.29
C PHE A 1 5.26 1.03 25.16
N THR A 2 5.10 0.01 25.99
CA THR A 2 3.90 -0.82 26.05
C THR A 2 2.80 -0.03 26.78
N GLY A 3 1.72 0.29 26.04
CA GLY A 3 0.54 0.97 26.59
C GLY A 3 0.13 2.27 25.89
N TYR A 4 0.96 2.79 25.00
CA TYR A 4 0.63 4.00 24.23
C TYR A 4 0.45 3.69 22.75
N LYS A 5 -0.46 4.43 22.09
CA LYS A 5 -0.68 4.36 20.64
C LYS A 5 0.47 5.09 19.90
N ARG A 6 0.78 4.65 18.68
CA ARG A 6 1.81 5.29 17.84
C ARG A 6 1.48 6.76 17.54
N SER A 7 0.21 7.06 17.32
CA SER A 7 -0.30 8.43 17.16
C SER A 7 0.03 9.33 18.34
N GLN A 8 -0.18 8.86 19.56
CA GLN A 8 0.12 9.59 20.80
C GLN A 8 1.62 9.86 20.94
N LEU A 9 2.46 8.85 20.67
CA LEU A 9 3.91 9.00 20.73
C LEU A 9 4.41 10.02 19.69
N LEU A 10 3.92 9.96 18.45
CA LEU A 10 4.29 10.92 17.42
C LEU A 10 3.87 12.34 17.76
N ALA A 11 2.67 12.54 18.30
CA ALA A 11 2.17 13.85 18.68
C ALA A 11 2.99 14.49 19.81
N THR A 12 3.61 13.70 20.67
CA THR A 12 4.36 14.19 21.84
C THR A 12 5.88 14.33 21.62
N ILE A 13 6.41 13.89 20.49
CA ILE A 13 7.86 13.92 20.21
C ILE A 13 8.44 15.32 20.39
N GLN A 14 7.83 16.34 19.82
CA GLN A 14 8.36 17.70 19.87
C GLN A 14 8.37 18.25 21.30
N GLU A 15 7.32 17.99 22.06
CA GLU A 15 7.23 18.39 23.46
C GLU A 15 8.26 17.67 24.33
N ALA A 16 8.44 16.36 24.09
CA ALA A 16 9.46 15.57 24.78
C ALA A 16 10.88 16.08 24.50
N ILE A 17 11.18 16.44 23.25
CA ILE A 17 12.47 17.02 22.87
C ILE A 17 12.69 18.36 23.58
N ASN A 18 11.69 19.24 23.58
CA ASN A 18 11.79 20.54 24.23
C ASN A 18 11.98 20.40 25.75
N CYS A 19 11.25 19.47 26.37
CA CYS A 19 11.37 19.15 27.79
C CYS A 19 12.79 18.62 28.13
N ALA A 20 13.31 17.70 27.32
CA ALA A 20 14.65 17.16 27.48
C ALA A 20 15.73 18.22 27.31
N ALA A 21 15.59 19.12 26.33
CA ALA A 21 16.50 20.23 26.10
C ALA A 21 16.52 21.23 27.25
N SER A 22 15.34 21.54 27.81
CA SER A 22 15.24 22.42 29.01
C SER A 22 15.96 21.79 30.20
N ARG A 23 15.68 20.51 30.52
CA ARG A 23 16.34 19.79 31.63
C ARG A 23 17.86 19.72 31.47
N ARG A 24 18.35 19.59 30.26
CA ARG A 24 19.78 19.60 29.98
C ARG A 24 20.39 20.96 30.26
N LYS A 25 19.73 22.03 29.84
CA LYS A 25 20.14 23.43 30.05
C LYS A 25 20.19 23.80 31.53
N ASP A 26 19.17 23.33 32.29
CA ASP A 26 19.10 23.57 33.74
C ASP A 26 20.24 22.87 34.48
N LYS A 27 20.61 21.64 34.05
CA LYS A 27 21.78 20.91 34.59
C LYS A 27 23.10 21.60 34.25
N GLU A 28 23.28 22.08 33.01
CA GLU A 28 24.50 22.74 32.55
C GLU A 28 24.69 24.13 33.19
N SER A 29 23.60 24.82 33.52
CA SER A 29 23.66 26.14 34.19
C SER A 29 23.93 26.07 35.69
N GLY A 30 24.05 24.87 36.26
CA GLY A 30 24.29 24.70 37.71
C GLY A 30 23.12 25.15 38.61
N GLN A 31 22.00 25.55 38.01
CA GLN A 31 20.77 25.82 38.73
C GLN A 31 20.07 24.47 39.01
N GLY A 32 20.61 23.73 39.96
CA GLY A 32 19.82 22.67 40.59
C GLY A 32 18.55 23.33 41.11
N SER A 33 17.40 22.72 40.79
CA SER A 33 16.11 23.25 41.20
C SER A 33 16.18 23.58 42.69
N LEU A 34 15.80 24.76 43.09
CA LEU A 34 15.66 25.19 44.49
C LEU A 34 14.85 24.16 45.32
N PHE A 35 14.02 23.37 44.65
CA PHE A 35 13.24 22.26 45.18
C PHE A 35 14.08 21.04 45.54
N ASP A 36 15.17 20.73 44.80
CA ASP A 36 16.10 19.63 45.15
C ASP A 36 16.88 19.93 46.44
N LEU A 37 17.11 21.21 46.71
CA LEU A 37 17.78 21.67 47.94
C LEU A 37 16.86 21.70 49.18
N LEU A 38 15.56 21.80 48.99
CA LEU A 38 14.57 21.86 50.07
C LEU A 38 14.05 20.51 50.54
N GLY A 39 14.61 19.38 50.07
CA GLY A 39 14.32 18.04 50.59
C GLY A 39 12.88 17.56 50.34
N GLY A 40 12.20 18.13 49.35
CA GLY A 40 10.88 17.66 48.93
C GLY A 40 10.99 16.41 48.10
N GLY A 41 10.82 15.26 48.75
CA GLY A 41 10.79 13.96 48.09
C GLY A 41 9.73 13.89 46.97
N GLU A 42 10.08 13.15 45.94
CA GLU A 42 9.17 12.52 44.96
C GLU A 42 7.99 13.41 44.46
N GLN A 43 8.26 14.53 43.84
CA GLN A 43 7.34 15.15 42.91
C GLN A 43 7.98 15.23 41.54
N GLU A 44 8.02 14.09 40.83
CA GLU A 44 8.28 13.98 39.40
C GLU A 44 7.17 14.62 38.53
N SER A 45 6.34 15.51 39.10
CA SER A 45 5.11 15.93 38.44
C SER A 45 5.18 17.23 37.64
N PHE A 46 6.34 17.89 37.52
CA PHE A 46 6.33 19.22 36.89
C PHE A 46 6.73 19.29 35.43
N ASN A 47 7.07 18.19 34.77
CA ASN A 47 7.34 18.17 33.33
C ASN A 47 7.12 16.78 32.72
N SER A 48 6.06 16.11 33.07
CA SER A 48 5.63 14.92 32.33
C SER A 48 4.91 15.36 31.08
N VAL A 49 5.44 14.97 29.92
CA VAL A 49 4.75 15.14 28.65
C VAL A 49 3.40 14.44 28.76
N GLN A 50 2.31 15.20 28.63
CA GLN A 50 0.97 14.62 28.69
C GLN A 50 0.65 13.94 27.36
N MET A 51 0.27 12.66 27.44
CA MET A 51 -0.14 11.93 26.27
C MET A 51 -1.56 12.34 25.86
N PRO A 52 -1.76 12.84 24.63
CA PRO A 52 -3.09 13.23 24.14
C PRO A 52 -3.96 11.97 23.95
N ASP A 53 -5.25 12.10 24.25
CA ASP A 53 -6.21 11.02 23.93
C ASP A 53 -6.69 11.16 22.48
N ILE A 54 -5.90 10.59 21.57
CA ILE A 54 -6.19 10.58 20.13
C ILE A 54 -6.33 9.14 19.64
N PRO A 55 -7.12 8.91 18.57
CA PRO A 55 -7.22 7.60 17.95
C PRO A 55 -5.88 7.15 17.36
N GLU A 56 -5.71 5.83 17.19
CA GLU A 56 -4.54 5.29 16.48
C GLU A 56 -4.57 5.69 15.00
N ILE A 57 -3.39 5.76 14.39
CA ILE A 57 -3.24 6.01 12.96
C ILE A 57 -3.90 4.87 12.19
N ASP A 58 -4.61 5.20 11.11
CA ASP A 58 -5.23 4.18 10.26
C ASP A 58 -4.19 3.20 9.71
N SER A 59 -4.58 1.92 9.61
CA SER A 59 -3.67 0.86 9.17
C SER A 59 -3.07 1.11 7.79
N SER A 60 -3.84 1.71 6.87
CA SER A 60 -3.34 2.04 5.53
C SER A 60 -2.29 3.14 5.56
N GLU A 61 -2.45 4.12 6.45
CA GLU A 61 -1.48 5.20 6.63
C GLU A 61 -0.19 4.70 7.31
N LEU A 62 -0.33 3.81 8.31
CA LEU A 62 0.84 3.15 8.91
C LEU A 62 1.66 2.37 7.89
N LEU A 63 1.01 1.61 7.01
CA LEU A 63 1.70 0.87 5.94
C LEU A 63 2.39 1.82 4.95
N LYS A 64 1.79 2.97 4.61
CA LYS A 64 2.45 4.00 3.79
C LYS A 64 3.69 4.56 4.47
N MET A 65 3.61 4.86 5.77
CA MET A 65 4.75 5.32 6.55
C MET A 65 5.87 4.27 6.62
N GLU A 66 5.52 2.99 6.84
CA GLU A 66 6.50 1.89 6.81
C GLU A 66 7.23 1.82 5.47
N LYS A 67 6.49 1.83 4.37
CA LYS A 67 7.06 1.80 3.02
C LYS A 67 7.95 3.01 2.74
N ALA A 68 7.53 4.21 3.18
CA ALA A 68 8.31 5.42 3.00
C ALA A 68 9.63 5.40 3.77
N LEU A 69 9.66 4.81 4.96
CA LEU A 69 10.83 4.77 5.84
C LEU A 69 11.74 3.58 5.55
N LEU A 70 11.17 2.40 5.31
CA LEU A 70 11.90 1.12 5.21
C LEU A 70 12.05 0.65 3.75
N GLY A 71 11.25 1.18 2.83
CA GLY A 71 11.21 0.75 1.44
C GLY A 71 10.32 -0.47 1.17
N PHE A 72 9.80 -1.12 2.22
CA PHE A 72 8.92 -2.29 2.14
C PHE A 72 7.92 -2.31 3.29
N TYR A 73 6.92 -3.18 3.21
CA TYR A 73 5.90 -3.36 4.24
C TYR A 73 6.34 -4.44 5.24
N VAL A 74 6.15 -4.20 6.55
CA VAL A 74 6.49 -5.12 7.65
C VAL A 74 5.24 -5.60 8.38
N SER A 75 4.33 -4.68 8.70
CA SER A 75 3.16 -4.98 9.54
C SER A 75 2.01 -5.66 8.80
N GLY A 76 2.05 -5.72 7.46
CA GLY A 76 1.02 -6.31 6.61
C GLY A 76 1.16 -5.81 5.18
N HIS A 77 0.30 -6.28 4.28
CA HIS A 77 0.30 -5.87 2.89
C HIS A 77 -0.98 -5.08 2.56
N PRO A 78 -0.92 -3.94 1.85
CA PRO A 78 -2.12 -3.16 1.54
C PRO A 78 -3.17 -3.93 0.71
N ALA A 79 -2.78 -4.99 0.03
CA ALA A 79 -3.68 -5.89 -0.70
C ALA A 79 -4.50 -6.82 0.20
N GLU A 80 -4.13 -7.01 1.48
CA GLU A 80 -4.83 -7.94 2.40
C GLU A 80 -6.32 -7.63 2.54
N LYS A 81 -6.69 -6.36 2.63
CA LYS A 81 -8.08 -5.92 2.73
C LYS A 81 -8.92 -6.28 1.49
N TYR A 82 -8.28 -6.54 0.36
CA TYR A 82 -8.91 -6.90 -0.91
C TYR A 82 -8.74 -8.37 -1.27
N ALA A 83 -8.02 -9.15 -0.47
CA ALA A 83 -7.63 -10.54 -0.75
C ALA A 83 -8.81 -11.44 -1.14
N HIS A 84 -9.94 -11.30 -0.43
CA HIS A 84 -11.14 -12.09 -0.71
C HIS A 84 -11.77 -11.75 -2.08
N PHE A 85 -11.72 -10.49 -2.50
CA PHE A 85 -12.20 -10.09 -3.82
C PHE A 85 -11.25 -10.59 -4.92
N PHE A 86 -9.94 -10.44 -4.73
CA PHE A 86 -8.96 -10.94 -5.69
C PHE A 86 -9.11 -12.45 -5.87
N LYS A 87 -9.23 -13.20 -4.78
CA LYS A 87 -9.45 -14.64 -4.83
C LYS A 87 -10.77 -15.04 -5.49
N ALA A 88 -11.85 -14.26 -5.29
CA ALA A 88 -13.18 -14.59 -5.81
C ALA A 88 -13.31 -14.33 -7.30
N TYR A 89 -12.63 -13.29 -7.82
CA TYR A 89 -12.85 -12.79 -9.17
C TYR A 89 -11.66 -12.95 -10.12
N SER A 90 -10.50 -13.41 -9.63
CA SER A 90 -9.37 -13.75 -10.49
C SER A 90 -9.45 -15.20 -10.95
N SER A 91 -9.01 -15.46 -12.18
CA SER A 91 -8.81 -16.82 -12.68
C SER A 91 -7.47 -17.40 -12.27
N MET A 92 -6.45 -16.52 -12.11
CA MET A 92 -5.11 -16.85 -11.65
C MET A 92 -4.58 -15.70 -10.79
N ASP A 93 -3.71 -16.00 -9.83
CA ASP A 93 -2.95 -14.98 -9.11
C ASP A 93 -1.61 -14.66 -9.82
N ALA A 94 -0.89 -13.65 -9.31
CA ALA A 94 0.35 -13.20 -9.95
C ALA A 94 1.42 -14.29 -9.98
N LEU A 95 1.53 -15.10 -8.94
CA LEU A 95 2.49 -16.20 -8.88
C LEU A 95 2.11 -17.32 -9.86
N ASP A 96 0.82 -17.72 -9.89
CA ASP A 96 0.34 -18.74 -10.81
C ASP A 96 0.57 -18.35 -12.29
N ILE A 97 0.41 -17.06 -12.62
CA ILE A 97 0.72 -16.54 -13.96
C ILE A 97 2.21 -16.71 -14.29
N GLN A 98 3.10 -16.45 -13.33
CA GLN A 98 4.54 -16.58 -13.54
C GLN A 98 4.97 -18.04 -13.71
N GLU A 99 4.42 -18.94 -12.89
CA GLU A 99 4.83 -20.35 -12.85
C GLU A 99 4.11 -21.21 -13.91
N HIS A 100 2.80 -21.01 -14.09
CA HIS A 100 1.94 -21.90 -14.87
C HIS A 100 1.26 -21.22 -16.07
N GLY A 101 1.33 -19.89 -16.20
CA GLY A 101 0.66 -19.17 -17.28
C GLY A 101 1.16 -19.61 -18.66
N VAL A 102 0.25 -19.99 -19.55
CA VAL A 102 0.55 -20.35 -20.94
C VAL A 102 0.37 -19.13 -21.83
N ALA A 103 1.27 -18.94 -22.79
CA ALA A 103 1.18 -17.83 -23.73
C ALA A 103 -0.14 -17.88 -24.52
N ASP A 104 -0.73 -16.69 -24.72
CA ASP A 104 -2.01 -16.45 -25.39
C ASP A 104 -3.26 -16.94 -24.62
N ASP A 105 -3.13 -17.53 -23.42
CA ASP A 105 -4.28 -17.83 -22.57
C ASP A 105 -4.92 -16.54 -22.04
N GLY A 106 -6.25 -16.54 -22.02
CA GLY A 106 -7.04 -15.47 -21.41
C GLY A 106 -6.99 -15.55 -19.90
N VAL A 107 -6.71 -14.42 -19.24
CA VAL A 107 -6.58 -14.35 -17.78
C VAL A 107 -7.34 -13.17 -17.20
N ILE A 108 -7.88 -13.35 -15.99
CA ILE A 108 -8.36 -12.29 -15.12
C ILE A 108 -7.51 -12.31 -13.86
N VAL A 109 -6.85 -11.20 -13.56
CA VAL A 109 -6.03 -11.04 -12.35
C VAL A 109 -6.44 -9.77 -11.60
N GLY A 110 -6.63 -9.89 -10.30
CA GLY A 110 -6.88 -8.77 -9.39
C GLY A 110 -5.64 -8.43 -8.59
N GLY A 111 -5.42 -7.15 -8.37
CA GLY A 111 -4.29 -6.68 -7.55
C GLY A 111 -4.30 -5.16 -7.36
N LEU A 112 -3.34 -4.68 -6.60
CA LEU A 112 -3.07 -3.25 -6.47
C LEU A 112 -2.11 -2.78 -7.55
N ILE A 113 -2.33 -1.60 -8.09
CA ILE A 113 -1.36 -0.95 -8.97
C ILE A 113 -0.14 -0.53 -8.13
N LYS A 114 0.98 -1.21 -8.31
CA LYS A 114 2.26 -0.88 -7.65
C LYS A 114 2.93 0.31 -8.31
N SER A 115 2.99 0.30 -9.64
CA SER A 115 3.61 1.37 -10.42
C SER A 115 2.99 1.49 -11.80
N VAL A 116 3.08 2.70 -12.36
CA VAL A 116 2.62 3.03 -13.71
C VAL A 116 3.75 3.73 -14.46
N THR A 117 4.22 3.14 -15.55
CA THR A 117 5.21 3.73 -16.43
C THR A 117 4.57 4.03 -17.79
N ARG A 118 4.45 5.31 -18.12
CA ARG A 118 3.94 5.77 -19.42
C ARG A 118 5.10 5.98 -20.38
N LYS A 119 4.99 5.41 -21.59
CA LYS A 119 6.03 5.48 -22.64
C LYS A 119 5.41 5.77 -24.00
N ILE A 120 6.23 6.19 -24.93
CA ILE A 120 5.87 6.34 -26.35
C ILE A 120 6.59 5.24 -27.13
N SER A 121 5.85 4.46 -27.89
CA SER A 121 6.41 3.40 -28.74
C SER A 121 7.25 4.01 -29.87
N LYS A 122 8.51 3.63 -29.94
CA LYS A 122 9.42 4.07 -31.03
C LYS A 122 8.95 3.61 -32.41
N LYS A 123 8.22 2.48 -32.48
CA LYS A 123 7.77 1.88 -33.74
C LYS A 123 6.51 2.52 -34.29
N SER A 124 5.54 2.82 -33.41
CA SER A 124 4.22 3.33 -33.80
C SER A 124 3.98 4.80 -33.44
N ASN A 125 4.92 5.41 -32.72
CA ASN A 125 4.82 6.76 -32.14
C ASN A 125 3.52 7.00 -31.34
N LYS A 126 2.95 5.91 -30.76
CA LYS A 126 1.73 5.96 -29.95
C LYS A 126 2.08 5.76 -28.47
N PRO A 127 1.33 6.40 -27.56
CA PRO A 127 1.50 6.20 -26.13
C PRO A 127 1.05 4.80 -25.72
N PHE A 128 1.68 4.26 -24.69
CA PHE A 128 1.31 3.03 -24.00
C PHE A 128 1.71 3.10 -22.55
N ALA A 129 1.12 2.26 -21.72
CA ALA A 129 1.49 2.14 -20.32
C ALA A 129 1.93 0.72 -19.97
N ILE A 130 2.90 0.66 -19.06
CA ILE A 130 3.30 -0.54 -18.36
C ILE A 130 2.85 -0.38 -16.93
N LEU A 131 2.00 -1.28 -16.46
CA LEU A 131 1.56 -1.39 -15.08
C LEU A 131 2.28 -2.54 -14.41
N GLN A 132 2.68 -2.36 -13.18
CA GLN A 132 2.99 -3.46 -12.30
C GLN A 132 1.84 -3.62 -11.31
N ILE A 133 1.16 -4.76 -11.35
CA ILE A 133 0.13 -5.13 -10.39
C ILE A 133 0.72 -6.09 -9.38
N GLU A 134 0.34 -5.94 -8.13
CA GLU A 134 0.82 -6.73 -7.00
C GLU A 134 -0.37 -7.27 -6.21
N ASP A 135 -0.39 -8.56 -5.97
CA ASP A 135 -1.29 -9.24 -5.05
C ASP A 135 -0.52 -9.75 -3.81
N LEU A 136 -1.10 -10.68 -3.03
CA LEU A 136 -0.43 -11.24 -1.84
C LEU A 136 0.65 -12.27 -2.19
N ARG A 137 0.67 -12.81 -3.41
CA ARG A 137 1.58 -13.88 -3.81
C ARG A 137 2.70 -13.42 -4.73
N GLY A 138 2.55 -12.25 -5.36
CA GLY A 138 3.58 -11.74 -6.24
C GLY A 138 3.18 -10.49 -7.02
N SER A 139 3.87 -10.27 -8.12
CA SER A 139 3.56 -9.17 -9.03
C SER A 139 3.67 -9.61 -10.48
N VAL A 140 2.85 -8.99 -11.34
CA VAL A 140 2.84 -9.24 -12.77
C VAL A 140 2.83 -7.92 -13.55
N GLU A 141 3.55 -7.89 -14.65
CA GLU A 141 3.59 -6.74 -15.56
C GLU A 141 2.41 -6.81 -16.54
N CYS A 142 1.72 -5.68 -16.69
CA CYS A 142 0.56 -5.55 -17.57
C CYS A 142 0.81 -4.41 -18.56
N MET A 143 0.64 -4.69 -19.84
CA MET A 143 0.91 -3.72 -20.91
C MET A 143 -0.38 -3.27 -21.57
N LEU A 144 -0.61 -1.95 -21.59
CA LEU A 144 -1.75 -1.31 -22.26
C LEU A 144 -1.30 -0.61 -23.52
N PHE A 145 -1.79 -1.06 -24.67
CA PHE A 145 -1.49 -0.48 -25.97
C PHE A 145 -2.73 0.04 -26.68
N GLY A 146 -2.58 1.07 -27.50
CA GLY A 146 -3.62 1.57 -28.41
C GLY A 146 -4.92 1.88 -27.69
N LYS A 147 -6.03 1.27 -28.12
CA LYS A 147 -7.37 1.52 -27.58
C LYS A 147 -7.45 1.24 -26.07
N SER A 148 -6.87 0.15 -25.59
CA SER A 148 -6.89 -0.16 -24.15
C SER A 148 -6.19 0.92 -23.32
N TYR A 149 -5.13 1.55 -23.84
CA TYR A 149 -4.52 2.68 -23.17
C TYR A 149 -5.44 3.91 -23.14
N ASP A 150 -6.05 4.26 -24.28
CA ASP A 150 -6.89 5.42 -24.40
C ASP A 150 -8.16 5.31 -23.51
N ASP A 151 -8.75 4.12 -23.46
CA ASP A 151 -9.98 3.84 -22.70
C ASP A 151 -9.73 3.80 -21.17
N PHE A 152 -8.56 3.37 -20.72
CA PHE A 152 -8.32 3.09 -19.28
C PHE A 152 -7.25 3.94 -18.62
N LYS A 153 -6.61 4.90 -19.32
CA LYS A 153 -5.53 5.75 -18.79
C LYS A 153 -5.88 6.47 -17.48
N ASP A 154 -7.15 6.80 -17.27
CA ASP A 154 -7.63 7.52 -16.08
C ASP A 154 -7.78 6.62 -14.85
N LEU A 155 -7.84 5.28 -15.05
CA LEU A 155 -7.86 4.30 -13.97
C LEU A 155 -6.43 3.93 -13.48
N LEU A 156 -5.40 4.42 -14.16
CA LEU A 156 -4.01 4.07 -13.86
C LEU A 156 -3.47 4.91 -12.69
N ILE A 157 -4.01 4.66 -11.49
CA ILE A 157 -3.65 5.36 -10.26
C ILE A 157 -2.94 4.36 -9.32
N PRO A 158 -1.70 4.64 -8.86
CA PRO A 158 -1.01 3.78 -7.89
C PRO A 158 -1.83 3.53 -6.62
N GLU A 159 -1.62 2.38 -6.01
CA GLU A 159 -2.29 1.90 -4.79
C GLU A 159 -3.81 1.68 -4.93
N THR A 160 -4.35 1.71 -6.15
CA THR A 160 -5.77 1.44 -6.44
C THR A 160 -5.98 -0.05 -6.75
N PRO A 161 -7.01 -0.71 -6.16
CA PRO A 161 -7.37 -2.08 -6.49
C PRO A 161 -8.07 -2.14 -7.84
N ILE A 162 -7.56 -3.00 -8.72
CA ILE A 162 -8.11 -3.21 -10.07
C ILE A 162 -8.16 -4.69 -10.42
N PHE A 163 -8.99 -4.99 -11.41
CA PHE A 163 -8.98 -6.27 -12.13
C PHE A 163 -8.56 -6.03 -13.58
N VAL A 164 -7.60 -6.82 -14.02
CA VAL A 164 -7.08 -6.82 -15.39
C VAL A 164 -7.58 -8.05 -16.10
N THR A 165 -8.20 -7.87 -17.26
CA THR A 165 -8.51 -8.95 -18.19
C THR A 165 -7.61 -8.80 -19.40
N GLY A 166 -6.96 -9.87 -19.82
CA GLY A 166 -6.06 -9.85 -20.95
C GLY A 166 -5.56 -11.22 -21.34
N TYR A 167 -4.46 -11.23 -22.08
CA TYR A 167 -3.79 -12.44 -22.55
C TYR A 167 -2.38 -12.50 -22.02
N ILE A 168 -1.96 -13.67 -21.57
CA ILE A 168 -0.61 -13.93 -21.08
C ILE A 168 0.37 -13.83 -22.25
N ARG A 169 1.49 -13.16 -22.02
CA ARG A 169 2.64 -13.05 -22.94
C ARG A 169 3.89 -13.54 -22.23
N ARG A 170 4.64 -14.39 -22.90
CA ARG A 170 6.00 -14.77 -22.49
C ARG A 170 6.99 -14.34 -23.56
N GLY A 171 8.17 -13.95 -23.13
CA GLY A 171 9.28 -13.69 -24.07
C GLY A 171 9.79 -15.00 -24.67
N ASP A 172 10.60 -14.86 -25.73
CA ASP A 172 11.16 -16.03 -26.45
C ASP A 172 12.20 -16.82 -25.63
N GLU A 173 12.70 -16.27 -24.53
CA GLU A 173 13.63 -16.96 -23.62
C GLU A 173 12.86 -17.79 -22.60
N GLU A 174 13.34 -19.02 -22.35
CA GLU A 174 12.69 -20.04 -21.51
C GLU A 174 12.35 -19.58 -20.08
N ASN A 175 13.07 -18.57 -19.56
CA ASN A 175 12.88 -17.98 -18.23
C ASN A 175 12.36 -16.54 -18.25
N SER A 176 11.83 -16.06 -19.36
CA SER A 176 11.28 -14.71 -19.42
C SER A 176 10.06 -14.61 -18.50
N PRO A 177 9.97 -13.54 -17.67
CA PRO A 177 8.82 -13.33 -16.83
C PRO A 177 7.56 -13.18 -17.68
N ALA A 178 6.47 -13.80 -17.22
CA ALA A 178 5.18 -13.64 -17.86
C ALA A 178 4.66 -12.22 -17.68
N SER A 179 4.04 -11.68 -18.71
CA SER A 179 3.36 -10.39 -18.69
C SER A 179 1.94 -10.53 -19.25
N ILE A 180 1.10 -9.52 -19.07
CA ILE A 180 -0.27 -9.53 -19.57
C ILE A 180 -0.45 -8.43 -20.61
N SER A 181 -0.90 -8.80 -21.80
CA SER A 181 -1.42 -7.84 -22.78
C SER A 181 -2.86 -7.50 -22.42
N VAL A 182 -3.09 -6.29 -21.94
CA VAL A 182 -4.37 -5.87 -21.37
C VAL A 182 -5.43 -5.67 -22.45
N LYS A 183 -6.59 -6.31 -22.27
CA LYS A 183 -7.80 -6.10 -23.05
C LYS A 183 -8.73 -5.11 -22.37
N SER A 184 -8.97 -5.28 -21.07
CA SER A 184 -9.81 -4.38 -20.28
C SER A 184 -9.34 -4.28 -18.83
N LEU A 185 -9.69 -3.15 -18.20
CA LEU A 185 -9.51 -2.88 -16.77
C LEU A 185 -10.85 -2.58 -16.13
N LEU A 186 -11.05 -3.09 -14.93
CA LEU A 186 -12.21 -2.79 -14.10
C LEU A 186 -11.76 -2.34 -12.72
N SER A 187 -12.37 -1.29 -12.19
CA SER A 187 -12.24 -0.96 -10.77
C SER A 187 -12.89 -2.04 -9.91
N LEU A 188 -12.53 -2.11 -8.64
CA LEU A 188 -13.15 -3.04 -7.70
C LEU A 188 -14.68 -2.84 -7.64
N GLU A 189 -15.14 -1.58 -7.59
CA GLU A 189 -16.56 -1.26 -7.57
C GLU A 189 -17.28 -1.76 -8.83
N SER A 190 -16.68 -1.52 -10.00
CA SER A 190 -17.25 -1.98 -11.28
C SER A 190 -17.30 -3.50 -11.37
N MET A 191 -16.30 -4.20 -10.84
CA MET A 191 -16.28 -5.67 -10.80
C MET A 191 -17.39 -6.22 -9.91
N ILE A 192 -17.56 -5.66 -8.71
CA ILE A 192 -18.64 -6.04 -7.78
C ILE A 192 -20.01 -5.80 -8.42
N GLN A 193 -20.25 -4.64 -9.05
CA GLN A 193 -21.52 -4.33 -9.71
C GLN A 193 -21.82 -5.30 -10.86
N THR A 194 -20.83 -5.63 -11.67
CA THR A 194 -21.00 -6.55 -12.80
C THR A 194 -21.37 -7.95 -12.33
N GLN A 195 -20.80 -8.41 -11.22
CA GLN A 195 -21.05 -9.76 -10.67
C GLN A 195 -22.33 -9.83 -9.84
N THR A 196 -22.72 -8.75 -9.14
CA THR A 196 -23.96 -8.73 -8.35
C THR A 196 -25.22 -8.71 -9.21
N SER A 197 -25.17 -8.32 -10.48
CA SER A 197 -26.30 -8.41 -11.40
C SER A 197 -26.69 -9.85 -11.74
N GLN A 198 -25.94 -10.85 -11.32
CA GLN A 198 -26.17 -12.29 -11.55
C GLN A 198 -26.51 -13.06 -10.27
N LEU A 199 -26.94 -12.41 -9.20
CA LEU A 199 -27.31 -13.07 -7.94
C LEU A 199 -28.65 -13.81 -8.12
N HIS A 200 -28.62 -15.11 -8.42
CA HIS A 200 -29.79 -15.99 -8.35
C HIS A 200 -30.02 -16.36 -6.87
N LEU A 201 -31.00 -15.71 -6.23
CA LEU A 201 -31.52 -16.16 -4.93
C LEU A 201 -32.36 -17.43 -5.11
N HIS A 202 -31.78 -18.59 -4.80
CA HIS A 202 -32.56 -19.79 -4.55
C HIS A 202 -33.19 -19.67 -3.16
N LEU A 203 -34.44 -19.24 -3.09
CA LEU A 203 -35.26 -19.33 -1.89
C LEU A 203 -35.78 -20.77 -1.81
N PHE A 204 -35.36 -21.51 -0.77
CA PHE A 204 -35.93 -22.79 -0.35
C PHE A 204 -37.13 -22.57 0.54
#